data_81ffc55b70386dcfcbb91788040a9510
#
_entry.id   81ffc55b70386dcfcbb91788040a9510
#
_cell.length_a   1.000
_cell.length_b   1.000
_cell.length_c   1.000
_cell.angle_alpha   90.00
_cell.angle_beta   90.00
_cell.angle_gamma   90.00
#
_symmetry.space_group_name_H-M   'P 1'
#
loop_
_entity.id
_entity.type
_entity.pdbx_description
1 polymer ?
#
loop_
_entity_poly.entity_id
_entity_poly.type
_entity_poly.pdbx_seq_one_letter_code
_entity_poly.pdbx_strand_id
1 'polypeptide(L)'
;MSLISKIDPNKTQNSHFLRVKGVKNLTPNMLRVTLSCPSVTHVDESCKGAHCKLLLPPSDMSEDIFKQVIRIRPSELNLDERPVRRTYTVRYFRPETREIDIDFVNHGDNGPASSWARHADSSSFLGLLGPASPKIKEFYADWYLVAADMSALLVAGATIEAMPKKAQGLAIFEVTTEADKQSFSTPPGIKKHWIVNSNPHTSSIAQLSFLENLKWRTGILQTCIAGESSLIKKLRHYLMIEKRVPKQDAYISGYWKIGLIEDEHRAWKNSQTS
;
A
#
# COMPACT_ATOMS: atom_id res chain seq x y z
N MET A 1 -24.16 0.11 28.43
CA MET A 1 -25.05 0.04 27.22
C MET A 1 -24.40 -0.93 26.26
N SER A 2 -25.13 -1.89 25.72
CA SER A 2 -24.62 -2.86 24.75
C SER A 2 -24.23 -2.13 23.45
N LEU A 3 -23.10 -2.53 22.83
CA LEU A 3 -22.66 -2.05 21.51
C LEU A 3 -23.76 -2.18 20.43
N ILE A 4 -24.63 -3.17 20.57
CA ILE A 4 -25.77 -3.44 19.67
C ILE A 4 -26.75 -2.25 19.60
N SER A 5 -26.91 -1.49 20.68
CA SER A 5 -27.79 -0.31 20.72
C SER A 5 -27.24 0.89 19.95
N LYS A 6 -25.97 0.86 19.55
CA LYS A 6 -25.29 1.93 18.78
C LYS A 6 -25.35 1.74 17.28
N ILE A 7 -25.86 0.61 16.76
CA ILE A 7 -25.88 0.34 15.32
C ILE A 7 -27.10 1.04 14.68
N ASP A 8 -26.91 2.28 14.26
CA ASP A 8 -27.83 2.95 13.34
C ASP A 8 -27.54 2.44 11.91
N PRO A 9 -28.53 1.81 11.22
CA PRO A 9 -28.34 1.31 9.85
C PRO A 9 -27.83 2.39 8.87
N ASN A 10 -28.18 3.65 9.10
CA ASN A 10 -27.77 4.78 8.26
C ASN A 10 -26.33 5.25 8.55
N LYS A 11 -25.72 4.76 9.62
CA LYS A 11 -24.37 5.12 10.08
C LYS A 11 -23.38 3.96 10.01
N THR A 12 -23.69 2.92 9.26
CA THR A 12 -22.83 1.78 9.03
C THR A 12 -21.80 2.06 7.92
N GLN A 13 -20.71 1.28 7.93
CA GLN A 13 -19.73 1.22 6.84
C GLN A 13 -19.70 -0.19 6.25
N ASN A 14 -19.42 -0.29 4.94
CA ASN A 14 -19.29 -1.58 4.28
C ASN A 14 -17.89 -2.16 4.55
N SER A 15 -17.79 -2.88 5.66
CA SER A 15 -16.57 -3.54 6.12
C SER A 15 -16.72 -5.05 6.08
N HIS A 16 -15.61 -5.74 5.88
CA HIS A 16 -15.52 -7.19 5.85
C HIS A 16 -14.65 -7.68 7.01
N PHE A 17 -15.07 -8.72 7.67
CA PHE A 17 -14.26 -9.42 8.68
C PHE A 17 -13.37 -10.44 7.99
N LEU A 18 -12.08 -10.45 8.32
CA LEU A 18 -11.08 -11.34 7.76
C LEU A 18 -10.35 -12.09 8.87
N ARG A 19 -10.06 -13.38 8.63
CA ARG A 19 -9.28 -14.22 9.53
C ARG A 19 -7.96 -14.62 8.86
N VAL A 20 -6.90 -14.65 9.65
CA VAL A 20 -5.58 -15.09 9.17
C VAL A 20 -5.60 -16.58 8.83
N LYS A 21 -5.10 -16.91 7.65
CA LYS A 21 -4.88 -18.29 7.19
C LYS A 21 -3.42 -18.70 7.30
N GLY A 22 -2.51 -17.73 7.19
CA GLY A 22 -1.10 -17.97 7.33
C GLY A 22 -0.28 -16.69 7.22
N VAL A 23 0.93 -16.77 7.74
CA VAL A 23 1.94 -15.70 7.68
C VAL A 23 3.23 -16.28 7.10
N LYS A 24 3.85 -15.56 6.19
CA LYS A 24 5.12 -15.96 5.54
C LYS A 24 6.09 -14.79 5.49
N ASN A 25 7.33 -15.01 5.89
CA ASN A 25 8.42 -14.10 5.59
C ASN A 25 8.74 -14.17 4.09
N LEU A 26 8.58 -13.08 3.37
CA LEU A 26 8.99 -12.95 1.97
C LEU A 26 10.46 -12.61 1.87
N THR A 27 10.88 -11.67 2.71
CA THR A 27 12.24 -11.18 2.84
C THR A 27 12.49 -10.86 4.33
N PRO A 28 13.70 -10.51 4.76
CA PRO A 28 13.96 -10.14 6.16
C PRO A 28 13.03 -9.03 6.67
N ASN A 29 12.68 -8.07 5.80
CA ASN A 29 11.88 -6.90 6.18
C ASN A 29 10.50 -6.85 5.48
N MET A 30 9.98 -7.99 5.00
CA MET A 30 8.64 -8.06 4.40
C MET A 30 7.92 -9.35 4.78
N LEU A 31 6.72 -9.21 5.36
CA LEU A 31 5.82 -10.29 5.73
C LEU A 31 4.62 -10.32 4.80
N ARG A 32 4.20 -11.51 4.36
CA ARG A 32 2.89 -11.71 3.73
C ARG A 32 1.93 -12.34 4.71
N VAL A 33 0.76 -11.73 4.86
CA VAL A 33 -0.37 -12.30 5.58
C VAL A 33 -1.44 -12.70 4.57
N THR A 34 -1.79 -13.98 4.56
CA THR A 34 -2.92 -14.50 3.80
C THR A 34 -4.15 -14.50 4.69
N LEU A 35 -5.23 -13.89 4.22
CA LEU A 35 -6.46 -13.68 4.96
C LEU A 35 -7.64 -14.32 4.24
N SER A 36 -8.50 -15.04 4.97
CA SER A 36 -9.79 -15.51 4.47
C SER A 36 -10.81 -14.38 4.53
N CYS A 37 -11.51 -14.13 3.43
CA CYS A 37 -12.47 -13.03 3.27
C CYS A 37 -13.78 -13.50 2.57
N PRO A 38 -14.56 -14.42 3.15
CA PRO A 38 -15.72 -15.03 2.49
C PRO A 38 -16.81 -14.03 2.12
N SER A 39 -16.89 -12.89 2.80
CA SER A 39 -17.86 -11.83 2.53
C SER A 39 -17.46 -10.86 1.41
N VAL A 40 -16.22 -10.93 0.92
CA VAL A 40 -15.76 -10.09 -0.20
C VAL A 40 -16.15 -10.76 -1.51
N THR A 41 -17.30 -10.37 -2.06
CA THR A 41 -17.88 -10.98 -3.26
C THR A 41 -17.87 -10.07 -4.48
N HIS A 42 -17.54 -8.80 -4.30
CA HIS A 42 -17.64 -7.73 -5.31
C HIS A 42 -16.31 -7.43 -6.03
N VAL A 43 -15.28 -8.22 -5.76
CA VAL A 43 -13.96 -8.07 -6.36
C VAL A 43 -13.51 -9.36 -7.02
N ASP A 44 -12.61 -9.22 -7.97
CA ASP A 44 -11.92 -10.29 -8.67
C ASP A 44 -10.39 -10.05 -8.62
N GLU A 45 -9.64 -10.81 -9.38
CA GLU A 45 -8.17 -10.69 -9.45
C GLU A 45 -7.69 -9.31 -9.93
N SER A 46 -8.55 -8.53 -10.60
CA SER A 46 -8.21 -7.19 -11.09
C SER A 46 -7.98 -6.17 -9.96
N CYS A 47 -8.36 -6.50 -8.72
CA CYS A 47 -8.07 -5.68 -7.54
C CYS A 47 -6.59 -5.71 -7.12
N LYS A 48 -5.74 -6.52 -7.75
CA LYS A 48 -4.29 -6.52 -7.54
C LYS A 48 -3.71 -5.12 -7.73
N GLY A 49 -2.96 -4.65 -6.75
CA GLY A 49 -2.45 -3.28 -6.72
C GLY A 49 -3.44 -2.22 -6.23
N ALA A 50 -4.69 -2.59 -5.98
CA ALA A 50 -5.67 -1.69 -5.40
C ALA A 50 -5.39 -1.41 -3.92
N HIS A 51 -5.68 -0.19 -3.48
CA HIS A 51 -5.57 0.14 -2.06
C HIS A 51 -6.81 -0.32 -1.29
N CYS A 52 -6.59 -0.71 -0.06
CA CYS A 52 -7.63 -1.04 0.91
C CYS A 52 -7.31 -0.40 2.26
N LYS A 53 -8.27 -0.42 3.18
CA LYS A 53 -8.05 -0.04 4.57
C LYS A 53 -8.17 -1.29 5.43
N LEU A 54 -7.12 -1.59 6.17
CA LEU A 54 -7.15 -2.57 7.22
C LEU A 54 -7.61 -1.90 8.53
N LEU A 55 -8.45 -2.60 9.25
CA LEU A 55 -8.95 -2.22 10.57
C LEU A 55 -8.37 -3.22 11.56
N LEU A 56 -7.34 -2.81 12.30
CA LEU A 56 -6.70 -3.65 13.30
C LEU A 56 -7.50 -3.58 14.60
N PRO A 57 -7.78 -4.71 15.26
CA PRO A 57 -8.52 -4.70 16.49
C PRO A 57 -7.75 -3.96 17.61
N PRO A 58 -8.45 -3.26 18.50
CA PRO A 58 -7.87 -2.86 19.79
C PRO A 58 -7.39 -4.09 20.57
N SER A 59 -6.41 -3.88 21.47
CA SER A 59 -5.97 -4.95 22.37
C SER A 59 -7.17 -5.50 23.14
N ASP A 60 -7.18 -6.82 23.33
CA ASP A 60 -8.17 -7.56 24.15
C ASP A 60 -9.63 -7.51 23.64
N MET A 61 -9.87 -6.97 22.43
CA MET A 61 -11.20 -7.00 21.82
C MET A 61 -11.52 -8.39 21.28
N SER A 62 -12.61 -9.00 21.77
CA SER A 62 -13.05 -10.29 21.27
C SER A 62 -13.54 -10.22 19.83
N GLU A 63 -13.46 -11.34 19.11
CA GLU A 63 -13.89 -11.45 17.71
C GLU A 63 -15.35 -11.01 17.48
N ASP A 64 -16.26 -11.43 18.38
CA ASP A 64 -17.68 -11.15 18.21
C ASP A 64 -17.99 -9.66 18.40
N ILE A 65 -17.30 -9.00 19.32
CA ILE A 65 -17.38 -7.55 19.50
C ILE A 65 -16.78 -6.86 18.28
N PHE A 66 -15.63 -7.31 17.80
CA PHE A 66 -14.95 -6.69 16.65
C PHE A 66 -15.79 -6.76 15.36
N LYS A 67 -16.47 -7.89 15.10
CA LYS A 67 -17.39 -8.02 13.95
C LYS A 67 -18.50 -6.97 13.96
N GLN A 68 -18.93 -6.52 15.13
CA GLN A 68 -19.92 -5.45 15.27
C GLN A 68 -19.26 -4.08 15.10
N VAL A 69 -18.15 -3.85 15.78
CA VAL A 69 -17.40 -2.58 15.78
C VAL A 69 -16.98 -2.14 14.40
N ILE A 70 -16.46 -3.05 13.57
CA ILE A 70 -16.01 -2.71 12.20
C ILE A 70 -17.14 -2.22 11.29
N ARG A 71 -18.40 -2.47 11.63
CA ARG A 71 -19.56 -1.99 10.89
C ARG A 71 -19.99 -0.58 11.28
N ILE A 72 -19.56 -0.11 12.44
CA ILE A 72 -19.90 1.21 12.99
C ILE A 72 -18.92 2.25 12.43
N ARG A 73 -19.40 3.44 12.09
CA ARG A 73 -18.51 4.55 11.67
C ARG A 73 -17.65 4.99 12.86
N PRO A 74 -16.38 5.31 12.65
CA PRO A 74 -15.48 5.71 13.74
C PRO A 74 -15.96 6.91 14.57
N SER A 75 -16.77 7.80 13.99
CA SER A 75 -17.37 8.93 14.71
C SER A 75 -18.35 8.53 15.81
N GLU A 76 -18.92 7.32 15.72
CA GLU A 76 -19.93 6.79 16.64
C GLU A 76 -19.31 5.91 17.73
N LEU A 77 -18.00 5.69 17.70
CA LEU A 77 -17.25 4.86 18.64
C LEU A 77 -16.46 5.72 19.62
N ASN A 78 -16.30 5.25 20.85
CA ASN A 78 -15.33 5.82 21.79
C ASN A 78 -13.91 5.58 21.26
N LEU A 79 -12.92 6.35 21.72
CA LEU A 79 -11.55 6.28 21.21
C LEU A 79 -10.90 4.90 21.41
N ASP A 80 -11.16 4.27 22.56
CA ASP A 80 -10.67 2.95 22.95
C ASP A 80 -11.35 1.80 22.18
N GLU A 81 -12.56 2.01 21.69
CA GLU A 81 -13.29 1.04 20.86
C GLU A 81 -12.87 1.08 19.38
N ARG A 82 -12.17 2.13 18.95
CA ARG A 82 -11.86 2.36 17.51
C ARG A 82 -10.77 1.43 17.03
N PRO A 83 -11.02 0.65 15.97
CA PRO A 83 -9.96 -0.07 15.28
C PRO A 83 -8.89 0.89 14.74
N VAL A 84 -7.63 0.48 14.84
CA VAL A 84 -6.54 1.23 14.22
C VAL A 84 -6.63 1.02 12.71
N ARG A 85 -6.82 2.11 11.97
CA ARG A 85 -7.01 2.09 10.52
C ARG A 85 -5.69 2.35 9.81
N ARG A 86 -5.30 1.43 8.90
CA ARG A 86 -4.08 1.54 8.10
C ARG A 86 -4.36 1.28 6.63
N THR A 87 -3.65 2.01 5.75
CA THR A 87 -3.78 1.85 4.30
C THR A 87 -2.78 0.84 3.80
N TYR A 88 -3.27 -0.13 3.03
CA TYR A 88 -2.48 -1.19 2.43
C TYR A 88 -2.81 -1.38 0.95
N THR A 89 -2.03 -2.22 0.28
CA THR A 89 -2.24 -2.59 -1.12
C THR A 89 -2.53 -4.08 -1.19
N VAL A 90 -3.55 -4.46 -1.95
CA VAL A 90 -3.85 -5.86 -2.23
C VAL A 90 -2.74 -6.42 -3.11
N ARG A 91 -2.09 -7.50 -2.67
CA ARG A 91 -1.08 -8.19 -3.47
C ARG A 91 -1.70 -9.21 -4.41
N TYR A 92 -2.55 -10.07 -3.86
CA TYR A 92 -3.34 -11.03 -4.63
C TYR A 92 -4.73 -11.18 -4.01
N PHE A 93 -5.71 -11.46 -4.84
CA PHE A 93 -7.01 -11.98 -4.44
C PHE A 93 -7.28 -13.25 -5.23
N ARG A 94 -7.71 -14.29 -4.55
CA ARG A 94 -8.07 -15.60 -5.12
C ARG A 94 -9.57 -15.81 -4.96
N PRO A 95 -10.37 -15.64 -6.02
CA PRO A 95 -11.82 -15.75 -5.94
C PRO A 95 -12.29 -17.15 -5.49
N GLU A 96 -11.60 -18.20 -5.90
CA GLU A 96 -11.98 -19.61 -5.65
C GLU A 96 -11.92 -19.96 -4.17
N THR A 97 -10.85 -19.51 -3.48
CA THR A 97 -10.63 -19.77 -2.05
C THR A 97 -11.10 -18.64 -1.16
N ARG A 98 -11.53 -17.50 -1.76
CA ARG A 98 -11.86 -16.26 -1.03
C ARG A 98 -10.73 -15.83 -0.12
N GLU A 99 -9.52 -15.78 -0.65
CA GLU A 99 -8.33 -15.37 0.07
C GLU A 99 -7.72 -14.11 -0.52
N ILE A 100 -7.20 -13.27 0.37
CA ILE A 100 -6.49 -12.04 0.02
C ILE A 100 -5.11 -12.05 0.67
N ASP A 101 -4.08 -11.69 -0.10
CA ASP A 101 -2.73 -11.49 0.38
C ASP A 101 -2.43 -10.01 0.55
N ILE A 102 -1.94 -9.66 1.71
CA ILE A 102 -1.43 -8.33 2.05
C ILE A 102 0.01 -8.47 2.55
N ASP A 103 0.91 -7.68 2.00
CA ASP A 103 2.30 -7.66 2.43
C ASP A 103 2.54 -6.46 3.36
N PHE A 104 3.25 -6.73 4.45
CA PHE A 104 3.55 -5.77 5.52
C PHE A 104 5.06 -5.53 5.58
N VAL A 105 5.47 -4.28 5.59
CA VAL A 105 6.85 -3.93 5.92
C VAL A 105 7.09 -4.28 7.38
N ASN A 106 8.09 -5.13 7.62
CA ASN A 106 8.52 -5.49 8.97
C ASN A 106 9.56 -4.49 9.46
N HIS A 107 9.16 -3.62 10.35
CA HIS A 107 10.03 -2.63 11.01
C HIS A 107 9.99 -2.77 12.56
N GLY A 108 9.80 -4.00 13.03
CA GLY A 108 9.67 -4.30 14.44
C GLY A 108 8.28 -3.96 15.00
N ASP A 109 8.23 -3.73 16.29
CA ASP A 109 6.99 -3.45 17.01
C ASP A 109 6.66 -1.95 17.13
N ASN A 110 7.40 -1.10 16.42
CA ASN A 110 7.26 0.36 16.47
C ASN A 110 6.01 0.91 15.75
N GLY A 111 5.12 0.04 15.32
CA GLY A 111 3.87 0.45 14.70
C GLY A 111 2.82 -0.65 14.76
N PRO A 112 1.53 -0.29 14.92
CA PRO A 112 0.48 -1.27 15.22
C PRO A 112 0.31 -2.34 14.14
N ALA A 113 0.52 -2.00 12.87
CA ALA A 113 0.33 -2.95 11.78
C ALA A 113 1.52 -3.91 11.62
N SER A 114 2.77 -3.42 11.76
CA SER A 114 3.95 -4.28 11.75
C SER A 114 3.94 -5.21 12.94
N SER A 115 3.67 -4.69 14.15
CA SER A 115 3.54 -5.49 15.35
C SER A 115 2.44 -6.56 15.19
N TRP A 116 1.24 -6.17 14.75
CA TRP A 116 0.16 -7.12 14.52
C TRP A 116 0.57 -8.23 13.53
N ALA A 117 1.16 -7.90 12.39
CA ALA A 117 1.55 -8.87 11.36
C ALA A 117 2.65 -9.85 11.84
N ARG A 118 3.56 -9.39 12.69
CA ARG A 118 4.63 -10.22 13.26
C ARG A 118 4.13 -11.27 14.25
N HIS A 119 3.06 -10.95 14.96
CA HIS A 119 2.47 -11.83 15.98
C HIS A 119 1.20 -12.53 15.50
N ALA A 120 0.80 -12.29 14.24
CA ALA A 120 -0.41 -12.88 13.68
C ALA A 120 -0.30 -14.40 13.50
N ASP A 121 -1.35 -15.10 13.89
CA ASP A 121 -1.53 -16.53 13.75
C ASP A 121 -2.95 -16.86 13.27
N SER A 122 -3.32 -18.14 13.24
CA SER A 122 -4.63 -18.59 12.77
C SER A 122 -5.82 -18.12 13.64
N SER A 123 -5.57 -17.65 14.85
CA SER A 123 -6.59 -17.06 15.74
C SER A 123 -6.78 -15.55 15.45
N SER A 124 -5.81 -14.93 14.80
CA SER A 124 -5.79 -13.49 14.52
C SER A 124 -6.79 -13.09 13.44
N PHE A 125 -7.33 -11.88 13.56
CA PHE A 125 -8.31 -11.32 12.64
C PHE A 125 -8.11 -9.82 12.45
N LEU A 126 -8.70 -9.29 11.39
CA LEU A 126 -8.81 -7.86 11.12
C LEU A 126 -10.05 -7.53 10.29
N GLY A 127 -10.33 -6.24 10.14
CA GLY A 127 -11.38 -5.76 9.24
C GLY A 127 -10.79 -5.19 7.95
N LEU A 128 -11.58 -5.23 6.87
CA LEU A 128 -11.24 -4.67 5.56
C LEU A 128 -12.32 -3.71 5.09
N LEU A 129 -11.90 -2.55 4.59
CA LEU A 129 -12.72 -1.65 3.78
C LEU A 129 -12.13 -1.59 2.36
N GLY A 130 -12.96 -1.74 1.37
CA GLY A 130 -12.54 -1.91 -0.02
C GLY A 130 -12.38 -3.37 -0.41
N PRO A 131 -11.48 -3.72 -1.34
CA PRO A 131 -10.53 -2.83 -2.02
C PRO A 131 -11.16 -1.85 -3.01
N ALA A 132 -10.46 -0.77 -3.29
CA ALA A 132 -10.79 0.15 -4.37
C ALA A 132 -10.27 -0.39 -5.71
N SER A 133 -10.48 0.36 -6.81
CA SER A 133 -9.86 0.03 -8.09
C SER A 133 -8.36 0.38 -8.08
N PRO A 134 -7.52 -0.35 -8.84
CA PRO A 134 -6.15 0.05 -9.12
C PRO A 134 -6.06 1.48 -9.66
N LYS A 135 -4.96 2.18 -9.39
CA LYS A 135 -4.79 3.59 -9.77
C LYS A 135 -4.46 3.75 -11.26
N ILE A 136 -3.69 2.81 -11.81
CA ILE A 136 -3.37 2.80 -13.24
C ILE A 136 -4.16 1.65 -13.86
N LYS A 137 -5.05 2.00 -14.79
CA LYS A 137 -5.94 1.05 -15.45
C LYS A 137 -5.57 0.83 -16.92
N GLU A 138 -4.94 1.82 -17.54
CA GLU A 138 -4.60 1.80 -18.96
C GLU A 138 -3.12 2.10 -19.15
N PHE A 139 -2.51 1.40 -20.10
CA PHE A 139 -1.10 1.51 -20.43
C PHE A 139 -0.96 1.90 -21.90
N TYR A 140 -0.77 3.19 -22.18
CA TYR A 140 -0.74 3.76 -23.53
C TYR A 140 0.56 4.53 -23.85
N ALA A 141 1.46 4.67 -22.86
CA ALA A 141 2.66 5.47 -23.01
C ALA A 141 3.74 4.79 -23.84
N ASP A 142 4.63 5.60 -24.40
CA ASP A 142 5.81 5.13 -25.10
C ASP A 142 6.85 4.50 -24.15
N TRP A 143 6.88 5.00 -22.92
CA TRP A 143 7.72 4.44 -21.87
C TRP A 143 7.16 4.71 -20.46
N TYR A 144 7.63 3.93 -19.49
CA TYR A 144 7.12 3.91 -18.13
C TYR A 144 8.23 4.15 -17.13
N LEU A 145 7.91 4.91 -16.07
CA LEU A 145 8.78 5.12 -14.93
C LEU A 145 8.04 4.69 -13.65
N VAL A 146 8.58 3.68 -12.99
CA VAL A 146 8.08 3.20 -11.70
C VAL A 146 9.13 3.50 -10.64
N ALA A 147 8.74 4.08 -9.51
CA ALA A 147 9.64 4.28 -8.39
C ALA A 147 8.92 4.00 -7.05
N ALA A 148 9.56 3.23 -6.20
CA ALA A 148 8.97 2.83 -4.92
C ALA A 148 10.03 2.57 -3.85
N ASP A 149 9.69 2.89 -2.60
CA ASP A 149 10.33 2.29 -1.42
C ASP A 149 9.59 1.02 -1.00
N MET A 150 10.01 0.38 0.09
CA MET A 150 9.42 -0.87 0.57
C MET A 150 7.91 -0.77 0.83
N SER A 151 7.41 0.38 1.28
CA SER A 151 5.99 0.61 1.57
C SER A 151 5.11 0.57 0.31
N ALA A 152 5.70 0.89 -0.83
CA ALA A 152 5.05 1.01 -2.12
C ALA A 152 5.45 -0.08 -3.13
N LEU A 153 6.31 -1.04 -2.75
CA LEU A 153 6.74 -2.14 -3.63
C LEU A 153 5.57 -2.90 -4.24
N LEU A 154 4.47 -3.06 -3.49
CA LEU A 154 3.31 -3.81 -3.94
C LEU A 154 2.55 -3.12 -5.07
N VAL A 155 2.29 -1.83 -4.95
CA VAL A 155 1.61 -1.09 -6.02
C VAL A 155 2.52 -0.99 -7.25
N ALA A 156 3.82 -0.80 -7.04
CA ALA A 156 4.82 -0.77 -8.11
C ALA A 156 4.93 -2.12 -8.83
N GLY A 157 5.06 -3.21 -8.08
CA GLY A 157 5.10 -4.58 -8.62
C GLY A 157 3.83 -4.94 -9.37
N ALA A 158 2.64 -4.67 -8.79
CA ALA A 158 1.36 -4.91 -9.45
C ALA A 158 1.22 -4.11 -10.76
N THR A 159 1.67 -2.84 -10.76
CA THR A 159 1.67 -2.01 -11.95
C THR A 159 2.56 -2.60 -13.06
N ILE A 160 3.78 -3.02 -12.73
CA ILE A 160 4.70 -3.64 -13.70
C ILE A 160 4.13 -4.94 -14.26
N GLU A 161 3.57 -5.78 -13.40
CA GLU A 161 2.98 -7.06 -13.79
C GLU A 161 1.73 -6.91 -14.68
N ALA A 162 1.05 -5.76 -14.61
CA ALA A 162 -0.09 -5.42 -15.47
C ALA A 162 0.31 -4.79 -16.80
N MET A 163 1.57 -4.36 -16.99
CA MET A 163 2.02 -3.70 -18.22
C MET A 163 1.99 -4.64 -19.41
N PRO A 164 1.77 -4.12 -20.62
CA PRO A 164 1.90 -4.90 -21.86
C PRO A 164 3.30 -5.52 -22.00
N LYS A 165 3.40 -6.71 -22.60
CA LYS A 165 4.69 -7.41 -22.81
C LYS A 165 5.73 -6.56 -23.55
N LYS A 166 5.30 -5.63 -24.41
CA LYS A 166 6.15 -4.71 -25.17
C LYS A 166 6.55 -3.44 -24.40
N ALA A 167 6.08 -3.26 -23.17
CA ALA A 167 6.36 -2.07 -22.37
C ALA A 167 7.87 -1.83 -22.22
N GLN A 168 8.26 -0.57 -22.35
CA GLN A 168 9.63 -0.10 -22.22
C GLN A 168 9.72 0.85 -21.03
N GLY A 169 10.83 0.85 -20.31
CA GLY A 169 10.96 1.81 -19.20
C GLY A 169 11.95 1.43 -18.14
N LEU A 170 11.74 2.01 -16.97
CA LEU A 170 12.60 1.89 -15.82
C LEU A 170 11.77 1.71 -14.54
N ALA A 171 12.22 0.82 -13.68
CA ALA A 171 11.71 0.67 -12.32
C ALA A 171 12.85 0.88 -11.31
N ILE A 172 12.68 1.80 -10.38
CA ILE A 172 13.65 2.13 -9.33
C ILE A 172 13.04 1.74 -8.00
N PHE A 173 13.67 0.81 -7.32
CA PHE A 173 13.20 0.31 -6.03
C PHE A 173 14.22 0.61 -4.95
N GLU A 174 13.77 1.15 -3.83
CA GLU A 174 14.57 1.34 -2.64
C GLU A 174 14.17 0.32 -1.58
N VAL A 175 15.15 -0.45 -1.09
CA VAL A 175 14.96 -1.52 -0.11
C VAL A 175 15.95 -1.37 1.03
N THR A 176 15.67 -1.98 2.18
CA THR A 176 16.51 -1.85 3.37
C THR A 176 17.80 -2.66 3.24
N THR A 177 17.74 -3.86 2.66
CA THR A 177 18.90 -4.74 2.46
C THR A 177 18.88 -5.38 1.08
N GLU A 178 20.00 -5.93 0.65
CA GLU A 178 20.09 -6.73 -0.59
C GLU A 178 19.10 -7.91 -0.59
N ALA A 179 18.88 -8.52 0.57
CA ALA A 179 17.96 -9.65 0.73
C ALA A 179 16.48 -9.25 0.64
N ASP A 180 16.16 -7.95 0.64
CA ASP A 180 14.79 -7.45 0.48
C ASP A 180 14.38 -7.25 -0.98
N LYS A 181 15.28 -7.46 -1.93
CA LYS A 181 14.95 -7.43 -3.35
C LYS A 181 13.96 -8.54 -3.70
N GLN A 182 12.87 -8.16 -4.38
CA GLN A 182 11.80 -9.08 -4.76
C GLN A 182 11.75 -9.28 -6.26
N SER A 183 11.27 -10.45 -6.68
CA SER A 183 10.99 -10.74 -8.07
C SER A 183 9.54 -10.38 -8.42
N PHE A 184 9.40 -9.61 -9.51
CA PHE A 184 8.12 -9.30 -10.14
C PHE A 184 8.17 -9.81 -11.58
N SER A 185 7.06 -10.37 -12.07
CA SER A 185 6.91 -10.67 -13.50
C SER A 185 6.99 -9.35 -14.28
N THR A 186 8.05 -9.18 -15.05
CA THR A 186 8.43 -7.88 -15.61
C THR A 186 8.57 -8.00 -17.13
N PRO A 187 7.94 -7.11 -17.92
CA PRO A 187 8.19 -7.03 -19.35
C PRO A 187 9.69 -6.86 -19.64
N PRO A 188 10.24 -7.52 -20.68
CA PRO A 188 11.69 -7.49 -20.94
C PRO A 188 12.26 -6.09 -21.15
N GLY A 189 11.44 -5.16 -21.61
CA GLY A 189 11.83 -3.75 -21.84
C GLY A 189 11.87 -2.87 -20.58
N ILE A 190 11.42 -3.36 -19.44
CA ILE A 190 11.46 -2.62 -18.16
C ILE A 190 12.77 -3.00 -17.44
N LYS A 191 13.70 -2.07 -17.37
CA LYS A 191 14.94 -2.22 -16.61
C LYS A 191 14.70 -1.95 -15.14
N LYS A 192 15.16 -2.84 -14.25
CA LYS A 192 15.06 -2.67 -12.79
C LYS A 192 16.37 -2.14 -12.22
N HIS A 193 16.29 -1.11 -11.40
CA HIS A 193 17.39 -0.57 -10.61
C HIS A 193 17.04 -0.65 -9.13
N TRP A 194 17.91 -1.27 -8.35
CA TRP A 194 17.74 -1.42 -6.91
C TRP A 194 18.70 -0.54 -6.15
N ILE A 195 18.18 0.20 -5.20
CA ILE A 195 18.93 1.04 -4.27
C ILE A 195 18.79 0.42 -2.88
N VAL A 196 19.89 0.22 -2.20
CA VAL A 196 19.88 -0.23 -0.79
C VAL A 196 20.04 0.99 0.11
N ASN A 197 19.06 1.20 0.97
CA ASN A 197 19.06 2.20 2.02
C ASN A 197 18.90 1.52 3.38
N SER A 198 20.00 1.27 4.06
CA SER A 198 20.04 0.54 5.34
C SER A 198 19.38 1.31 6.49
N ASN A 199 19.11 2.60 6.32
CA ASN A 199 18.40 3.41 7.31
C ASN A 199 17.20 4.14 6.69
N PRO A 200 16.04 3.46 6.53
CA PRO A 200 14.87 4.05 5.91
C PRO A 200 14.25 5.21 6.72
N HIS A 201 14.66 5.41 7.98
CA HIS A 201 14.20 6.51 8.82
C HIS A 201 14.96 7.81 8.60
N THR A 202 15.96 7.82 7.71
CA THR A 202 16.66 9.04 7.28
C THR A 202 16.20 9.43 5.88
N SER A 203 16.16 10.76 5.62
CA SER A 203 15.77 11.27 4.30
C SER A 203 16.76 10.81 3.23
N SER A 204 16.25 10.09 2.23
CA SER A 204 17.02 9.68 1.05
C SER A 204 16.64 10.54 -0.16
N ILE A 205 17.62 10.81 -1.02
CA ILE A 205 17.41 11.44 -2.34
C ILE A 205 17.93 10.54 -3.47
N ALA A 206 18.32 9.31 -3.16
CA ALA A 206 19.01 8.43 -4.11
C ALA A 206 18.20 8.16 -5.38
N GLN A 207 16.87 7.99 -5.27
CA GLN A 207 16.00 7.84 -6.44
C GLN A 207 15.98 9.11 -7.30
N LEU A 208 15.94 10.30 -6.69
CA LEU A 208 15.97 11.58 -7.42
C LEU A 208 17.32 11.75 -8.11
N SER A 209 18.42 11.59 -7.39
CA SER A 209 19.77 11.69 -7.95
C SER A 209 20.01 10.72 -9.11
N PHE A 210 19.44 9.51 -9.03
CA PHE A 210 19.48 8.57 -10.16
C PHE A 210 18.73 9.13 -11.38
N LEU A 211 17.54 9.72 -11.19
CA LEU A 211 16.73 10.28 -12.29
C LEU A 211 17.36 11.54 -12.91
N GLU A 212 18.00 12.38 -12.11
CA GLU A 212 18.71 13.58 -12.58
C GLU A 212 19.86 13.25 -13.53
N ASN A 213 20.53 12.10 -13.31
CA ASN A 213 21.60 11.60 -14.14
C ASN A 213 21.12 10.69 -15.30
N LEU A 214 19.79 10.45 -15.42
CA LEU A 214 19.26 9.62 -16.47
C LEU A 214 19.19 10.37 -17.81
N LYS A 215 19.66 9.72 -18.88
CA LYS A 215 19.40 10.20 -20.25
C LYS A 215 17.89 10.08 -20.51
N TRP A 216 17.21 11.25 -20.53
CA TRP A 216 15.77 11.32 -20.69
C TRP A 216 15.33 10.80 -22.05
N ARG A 217 14.27 10.00 -22.08
CA ARG A 217 13.68 9.48 -23.32
C ARG A 217 12.66 10.46 -23.88
N THR A 218 12.50 10.47 -25.19
CA THR A 218 11.40 11.15 -25.89
C THR A 218 10.12 10.32 -25.81
N GLY A 219 8.98 10.94 -26.11
CA GLY A 219 7.67 10.29 -26.12
C GLY A 219 6.88 10.48 -24.82
N ILE A 220 5.68 9.91 -24.80
CA ILE A 220 4.76 9.98 -23.67
C ILE A 220 5.28 9.10 -22.55
N LEU A 221 5.40 9.68 -21.35
CA LEU A 221 5.76 8.99 -20.12
C LEU A 221 4.53 8.79 -19.23
N GLN A 222 4.27 7.56 -18.78
CA GLN A 222 3.41 7.30 -17.62
C GLN A 222 4.24 6.93 -16.41
N THR A 223 3.81 7.39 -15.23
CA THR A 223 4.53 7.11 -13.98
C THR A 223 3.69 6.38 -12.94
N CYS A 224 4.33 5.52 -12.15
CA CYS A 224 3.81 4.96 -10.91
C CYS A 224 4.85 5.14 -9.81
N ILE A 225 4.70 6.19 -9.01
CA ILE A 225 5.70 6.59 -8.02
C ILE A 225 5.04 6.75 -6.66
N ALA A 226 5.52 5.99 -5.67
CA ALA A 226 5.01 6.10 -4.31
C ALA A 226 6.08 5.75 -3.27
N GLY A 227 5.91 6.29 -2.05
CA GLY A 227 6.84 6.07 -0.95
C GLY A 227 6.86 7.21 0.07
N GLU A 228 8.04 7.50 0.65
CA GLU A 228 8.23 8.55 1.65
C GLU A 228 7.90 9.95 1.09
N SER A 229 7.08 10.69 1.82
CA SER A 229 6.45 11.93 1.33
C SER A 229 7.43 13.06 1.01
N SER A 230 8.54 13.17 1.71
CA SER A 230 9.52 14.22 1.45
C SER A 230 10.27 13.98 0.13
N LEU A 231 10.65 12.72 -0.14
CA LEU A 231 11.22 12.31 -1.42
C LEU A 231 10.19 12.45 -2.54
N ILE A 232 8.96 11.99 -2.31
CA ILE A 232 7.86 12.07 -3.29
C ILE A 232 7.55 13.53 -3.68
N LYS A 233 7.64 14.49 -2.75
CA LYS A 233 7.48 15.92 -3.06
C LYS A 233 8.57 16.40 -4.04
N LYS A 234 9.82 15.98 -3.84
CA LYS A 234 10.95 16.32 -4.73
C LYS A 234 10.80 15.66 -6.11
N LEU A 235 10.47 14.38 -6.15
CA LEU A 235 10.21 13.64 -7.39
C LEU A 235 9.05 14.23 -8.19
N ARG A 236 7.99 14.65 -7.50
CA ARG A 236 6.86 15.33 -8.13
C ARG A 236 7.29 16.66 -8.76
N HIS A 237 8.06 17.47 -8.05
CA HIS A 237 8.59 18.73 -8.60
C HIS A 237 9.42 18.46 -9.86
N TYR A 238 10.39 17.57 -9.76
CA TYR A 238 11.26 17.20 -10.88
C TYR A 238 10.47 16.74 -12.12
N LEU A 239 9.53 15.81 -11.92
CA LEU A 239 8.78 15.22 -13.03
C LEU A 239 7.74 16.17 -13.62
N MET A 240 6.95 16.85 -12.78
CA MET A 240 5.84 17.66 -13.27
C MET A 240 6.26 19.08 -13.68
N ILE A 241 7.27 19.64 -13.01
CA ILE A 241 7.72 21.03 -13.30
C ILE A 241 8.89 21.02 -14.28
N GLU A 242 9.97 20.29 -13.97
CA GLU A 242 11.18 20.32 -14.80
C GLU A 242 11.02 19.44 -16.08
N LYS A 243 10.46 18.23 -15.94
CA LYS A 243 10.24 17.31 -17.08
C LYS A 243 8.87 17.48 -17.74
N ARG A 244 7.98 18.29 -17.18
CA ARG A 244 6.65 18.66 -17.70
C ARG A 244 5.76 17.44 -17.98
N VAL A 245 5.86 16.39 -17.15
CA VAL A 245 4.96 15.22 -17.25
C VAL A 245 3.53 15.67 -16.92
N PRO A 246 2.55 15.40 -17.79
CA PRO A 246 1.16 15.79 -17.55
C PRO A 246 0.57 15.10 -16.32
N LYS A 247 -0.30 15.79 -15.60
CA LYS A 247 -0.93 15.25 -14.37
C LYS A 247 -1.70 13.95 -14.61
N GLN A 248 -2.33 13.80 -15.76
CA GLN A 248 -3.08 12.59 -16.14
C GLN A 248 -2.19 11.35 -16.29
N ASP A 249 -0.91 11.57 -16.63
CA ASP A 249 0.07 10.51 -16.84
C ASP A 249 0.89 10.21 -15.58
N ALA A 250 0.64 10.96 -14.51
CA ALA A 250 1.45 10.95 -13.31
C ALA A 250 0.69 10.42 -12.08
N TYR A 251 0.86 9.14 -11.74
CA TYR A 251 0.53 8.67 -10.40
C TYR A 251 1.75 8.84 -9.49
N ILE A 252 1.71 9.86 -8.63
CA ILE A 252 2.79 10.21 -7.68
C ILE A 252 2.17 10.43 -6.30
N SER A 253 2.45 9.56 -5.32
CA SER A 253 1.75 9.55 -4.02
C SER A 253 2.68 9.29 -2.83
N GLY A 254 2.68 10.18 -1.84
CA GLY A 254 3.29 9.92 -0.54
C GLY A 254 2.45 8.91 0.26
N TYR A 255 3.07 7.82 0.72
CA TYR A 255 2.43 6.76 1.48
C TYR A 255 2.67 6.90 2.97
N TRP A 256 3.83 7.38 3.35
CA TRP A 256 4.23 7.60 4.74
C TRP A 256 5.15 8.83 4.84
N LYS A 257 5.47 9.23 6.06
CA LYS A 257 6.41 10.32 6.30
C LYS A 257 7.26 9.99 7.53
N ILE A 258 8.56 10.17 7.40
CA ILE A 258 9.51 10.01 8.50
C ILE A 258 9.05 10.85 9.69
N GLY A 259 8.99 10.20 10.87
CA GLY A 259 8.62 10.85 12.13
C GLY A 259 7.11 11.05 12.36
N LEU A 260 6.23 10.62 11.43
CA LEU A 260 4.78 10.72 11.60
C LEU A 260 4.12 9.34 11.55
N ILE A 261 3.13 9.14 12.42
CA ILE A 261 2.18 8.00 12.28
C ILE A 261 1.15 8.31 11.18
N GLU A 262 0.40 7.29 10.70
CA GLU A 262 -0.50 7.45 9.54
C GLU A 262 -1.56 8.55 9.73
N ASP A 263 -2.12 8.70 10.93
CA ASP A 263 -3.14 9.71 11.19
C ASP A 263 -2.56 11.13 11.15
N GLU A 264 -1.37 11.33 11.71
CA GLU A 264 -0.62 12.59 11.64
C GLU A 264 -0.19 12.88 10.19
N HIS A 265 0.29 11.86 9.46
CA HIS A 265 0.63 11.98 8.05
C HIS A 265 -0.58 12.39 7.21
N ARG A 266 -1.76 11.84 7.49
CA ARG A 266 -3.00 12.22 6.80
C ARG A 266 -3.38 13.67 7.08
N ALA A 267 -3.31 14.11 8.34
CA ALA A 267 -3.55 15.50 8.73
C ALA A 267 -2.55 16.44 8.05
N TRP A 268 -1.27 16.08 8.07
CA TRP A 268 -0.21 16.82 7.38
C TRP A 268 -0.44 16.92 5.86
N LYS A 269 -0.82 15.81 5.18
CA LYS A 269 -1.16 15.85 3.74
C LYS A 269 -2.30 16.81 3.43
N ASN A 270 -3.36 16.78 4.22
CA ASN A 270 -4.51 17.68 4.02
C ASN A 270 -4.11 19.15 4.17
N SER A 271 -3.21 19.49 5.11
CA SER A 271 -2.71 20.84 5.27
C SER A 271 -1.80 21.32 4.12
N GLN A 272 -1.25 20.42 3.30
CA GLN A 272 -0.43 20.79 2.12
C GLN A 272 -1.28 20.99 0.85
N THR A 273 -2.56 20.64 0.86
CA THR A 273 -3.48 20.74 -0.28
C THR A 273 -4.48 21.89 -0.14
N SER A 274 -4.46 22.58 1.01
CA SER A 274 -5.20 23.82 1.28
C SER A 274 -4.33 25.02 0.93
#